data_6f3830f43c8daa761024337f9d31ad39
#
_entry.id   6f3830f43c8daa761024337f9d31ad39
#
_cell.length_a   1.000
_cell.length_b   1.000
_cell.length_c   1.000
_cell.angle_alpha   90.00
_cell.angle_beta   90.00
_cell.angle_gamma   90.00
#
_symmetry.space_group_name_H-M   'P 1'
#
loop_
_entity.id
_entity.type
_entity.pdbx_description
1 polymer ?
#
loop_
_entity_poly.entity_id
_entity_poly.type
_entity_poly.pdbx_seq_one_letter_code
_entity_poly.pdbx_strand_id
1 'polypeptide(L)'
;MPVNKQLALPVAAMVVVVVVSNIMVQYPINDWLTYGALTYPVAFFVTDLTNRAFGPAQARRVVRWGFFCAVVLSAWVATPRIAFASGSAFLVAQLLDVFVFNRLRKESWWKAPLASSVIGSAIDTTLFFSLAFAGSGLPWLTWAYGDFAVKIGMALLMLAPYGGIVRRRFAGV
;
A
#
# COMPACT_ATOMS: atom_id res chain seq x y z
N MET A 1 21.54 -3.55 8.16
CA MET A 1 22.01 -4.01 6.82
C MET A 1 21.83 -2.85 5.85
N PRO A 2 22.85 -2.42 5.10
CA PRO A 2 22.74 -1.28 4.21
C PRO A 2 21.69 -1.53 3.13
N VAL A 3 20.91 -0.51 2.82
CA VAL A 3 19.97 -0.52 1.69
C VAL A 3 20.81 -0.57 0.41
N ASN A 4 20.67 -1.63 -0.37
CA ASN A 4 21.33 -1.71 -1.67
C ASN A 4 20.86 -0.51 -2.52
N LYS A 5 21.76 0.16 -3.23
CA LYS A 5 21.44 1.32 -4.07
C LYS A 5 20.22 1.10 -4.99
N GLN A 6 20.00 -0.14 -5.44
CA GLN A 6 18.85 -0.52 -6.26
C GLN A 6 17.49 -0.44 -5.51
N LEU A 7 17.49 -0.55 -4.18
CA LEU A 7 16.28 -0.48 -3.36
C LEU A 7 16.01 0.93 -2.83
N ALA A 8 16.94 1.88 -3.00
CA ALA A 8 16.78 3.24 -2.49
C ALA A 8 15.53 3.91 -3.09
N LEU A 9 15.31 3.79 -4.40
CA LEU A 9 14.13 4.36 -5.05
C LEU A 9 12.81 3.74 -4.58
N PRO A 10 12.62 2.40 -4.54
CA PRO A 10 11.42 1.79 -3.98
C PRO A 10 11.18 2.16 -2.51
N VAL A 11 12.21 2.23 -1.68
CA VAL A 11 12.07 2.65 -0.26
C VAL A 11 11.64 4.11 -0.17
N ALA A 12 12.28 5.00 -0.91
CA ALA A 12 11.91 6.43 -0.92
C ALA A 12 10.47 6.62 -1.41
N ALA A 13 10.07 5.96 -2.50
CA ALA A 13 8.71 6.01 -3.01
C ALA A 13 7.70 5.53 -1.96
N MET A 14 8.00 4.41 -1.27
CA MET A 14 7.14 3.87 -0.22
C MET A 14 6.98 4.87 0.93
N VAL A 15 8.08 5.45 1.42
CA VAL A 15 8.05 6.44 2.50
C VAL A 15 7.20 7.65 2.12
N VAL A 16 7.44 8.22 0.93
CA VAL A 16 6.67 9.38 0.44
C VAL A 16 5.19 9.06 0.36
N VAL A 17 4.82 7.93 -0.23
CA VAL A 17 3.41 7.52 -0.36
C VAL A 17 2.74 7.40 1.00
N VAL A 18 3.35 6.71 1.96
CA VAL A 18 2.73 6.49 3.27
C VAL A 18 2.64 7.79 4.07
N VAL A 19 3.67 8.63 4.07
CA VAL A 19 3.65 9.92 4.78
C VAL A 19 2.58 10.85 4.17
N VAL A 20 2.56 10.98 2.84
CA VAL A 20 1.54 11.81 2.17
C VAL A 20 0.13 11.27 2.46
N SER A 21 -0.07 9.96 2.41
CA SER A 21 -1.37 9.36 2.69
C SER A 21 -1.83 9.58 4.14
N ASN A 22 -0.91 9.53 5.11
CA ASN A 22 -1.23 9.79 6.52
C ASN A 22 -1.59 11.27 6.79
N ILE A 23 -1.05 12.20 6.02
CA ILE A 23 -1.49 13.58 6.04
C ILE A 23 -2.88 13.67 5.39
N MET A 24 -3.02 13.13 4.18
CA MET A 24 -4.21 13.28 3.35
C MET A 24 -5.46 12.59 3.91
N VAL A 25 -5.30 11.48 4.68
CA VAL A 25 -6.44 10.78 5.30
C VAL A 25 -7.14 11.61 6.37
N GLN A 26 -6.50 12.63 6.91
CA GLN A 26 -7.08 13.54 7.90
C GLN A 26 -8.05 14.57 7.26
N TYR A 27 -8.05 14.66 5.95
CA TYR A 27 -8.89 15.58 5.19
C TYR A 27 -9.96 14.79 4.43
N PRO A 28 -11.24 14.79 4.91
CA PRO A 28 -12.35 14.17 4.20
C PRO A 28 -12.69 14.98 2.95
N ILE A 29 -13.03 14.29 1.87
CA ILE A 29 -13.63 14.90 0.65
C ILE A 29 -15.16 14.99 0.86
N ASN A 30 -15.74 13.94 1.43
CA ASN A 30 -17.16 13.80 1.75
C ASN A 30 -17.35 12.67 2.78
N ASP A 31 -18.61 12.30 3.05
CA ASP A 31 -18.97 11.22 4.00
C ASP A 31 -18.50 9.81 3.56
N TRP A 32 -17.93 9.67 2.37
CA TRP A 32 -17.49 8.38 1.82
C TRP A 32 -15.98 8.32 1.56
N LEU A 33 -15.30 9.46 1.42
CA LEU A 33 -13.92 9.49 0.95
C LEU A 33 -13.06 10.48 1.72
N THR A 34 -11.81 10.10 1.91
CA THR A 34 -10.73 11.01 2.29
C THR A 34 -9.72 11.12 1.14
N TYR A 35 -8.92 12.20 1.12
CA TYR A 35 -7.84 12.34 0.14
C TYR A 35 -6.79 11.22 0.25
N GLY A 36 -6.64 10.60 1.43
CA GLY A 36 -5.75 9.46 1.63
C GLY A 36 -6.12 8.24 0.79
N ALA A 37 -7.41 8.02 0.52
CA ALA A 37 -7.89 6.92 -0.30
C ALA A 37 -7.33 6.96 -1.75
N LEU A 38 -7.01 8.15 -2.26
CA LEU A 38 -6.47 8.32 -3.61
C LEU A 38 -4.95 8.11 -3.70
N THR A 39 -4.23 8.32 -2.60
CA THR A 39 -2.76 8.27 -2.58
C THR A 39 -2.22 6.93 -2.12
N TYR A 40 -2.83 6.32 -1.13
CA TYR A 40 -2.33 5.12 -0.49
C TYR A 40 -2.23 3.88 -1.41
N PRO A 41 -3.14 3.63 -2.38
CA PRO A 41 -3.03 2.47 -3.27
C PRO A 41 -1.73 2.39 -4.07
N VAL A 42 -1.03 3.50 -4.25
CA VAL A 42 0.29 3.54 -4.90
C VAL A 42 1.33 2.71 -4.10
N ALA A 43 1.14 2.53 -2.79
CA ALA A 43 2.02 1.69 -1.98
C ALA A 43 2.01 0.22 -2.44
N PHE A 44 0.84 -0.34 -2.77
CA PHE A 44 0.71 -1.70 -3.31
C PHE A 44 1.42 -1.82 -4.67
N PHE A 45 1.24 -0.84 -5.54
CA PHE A 45 1.93 -0.81 -6.83
C PHE A 45 3.46 -0.80 -6.69
N VAL A 46 4.01 -0.03 -5.74
CA VAL A 46 5.45 -0.01 -5.43
C VAL A 46 5.91 -1.39 -4.94
N THR A 47 5.13 -2.03 -4.07
CA THR A 47 5.44 -3.37 -3.55
C THR A 47 5.40 -4.43 -4.65
N ASP A 48 4.37 -4.42 -5.49
CA ASP A 48 4.19 -5.34 -6.61
C ASP A 48 5.32 -5.25 -7.62
N LEU A 49 5.68 -4.02 -8.04
CA LEU A 49 6.81 -3.79 -8.93
C LEU A 49 8.14 -4.26 -8.32
N THR A 50 8.34 -3.98 -7.03
CA THR A 50 9.55 -4.42 -6.32
C THR A 50 9.58 -5.94 -6.22
N ASN A 51 8.45 -6.58 -5.89
CA ASN A 51 8.35 -8.03 -5.83
C ASN A 51 8.60 -8.67 -7.19
N ARG A 52 8.03 -8.11 -8.25
CA ARG A 52 8.26 -8.61 -9.62
C ARG A 52 9.71 -8.48 -10.05
N ALA A 53 10.33 -7.31 -9.80
CA ALA A 53 11.69 -6.98 -10.26
C ALA A 53 12.77 -7.68 -9.44
N PHE A 54 12.63 -7.73 -8.12
CA PHE A 54 13.70 -8.12 -7.20
C PHE A 54 13.35 -9.33 -6.33
N GLY A 55 12.12 -9.83 -6.42
CA GLY A 55 11.63 -10.98 -5.65
C GLY A 55 11.11 -10.64 -4.25
N PRO A 56 10.46 -11.63 -3.59
CA PRO A 56 9.73 -11.40 -2.34
C PRO A 56 10.64 -11.02 -1.17
N ALA A 57 11.88 -11.47 -1.15
CA ALA A 57 12.83 -11.12 -0.09
C ALA A 57 13.16 -9.61 -0.10
N GLN A 58 13.33 -9.03 -1.29
CA GLN A 58 13.62 -7.61 -1.44
C GLN A 58 12.35 -6.76 -1.24
N ALA A 59 11.20 -7.22 -1.73
CA ALA A 59 9.92 -6.57 -1.46
C ALA A 59 9.67 -6.45 0.06
N ARG A 60 9.86 -7.53 0.83
CA ARG A 60 9.77 -7.47 2.30
C ARG A 60 10.78 -6.51 2.95
N ARG A 61 11.97 -6.33 2.34
CA ARG A 61 12.92 -5.30 2.83
C ARG A 61 12.41 -3.89 2.59
N VAL A 62 11.88 -3.61 1.39
CA VAL A 62 11.29 -2.30 1.08
C VAL A 62 10.13 -2.00 2.01
N VAL A 63 9.22 -2.96 2.22
CA VAL A 63 8.10 -2.82 3.17
C VAL A 63 8.61 -2.48 4.57
N ARG A 64 9.60 -3.21 5.11
CA ARG A 64 10.12 -2.96 6.47
C ARG A 64 10.82 -1.61 6.61
N TRP A 65 11.66 -1.24 5.66
CA TRP A 65 12.33 0.05 5.68
C TRP A 65 11.35 1.21 5.45
N GLY A 66 10.44 1.04 4.47
CA GLY A 66 9.38 2.00 4.24
C GLY A 66 8.48 2.19 5.46
N PHE A 67 8.11 1.07 6.12
CA PHE A 67 7.37 1.09 7.38
C PHE A 67 8.10 1.88 8.47
N PHE A 68 9.35 1.53 8.76
CA PHE A 68 10.10 2.18 9.84
C PHE A 68 10.23 3.69 9.61
N CYS A 69 10.67 4.09 8.42
CA CYS A 69 10.80 5.51 8.09
C CYS A 69 9.45 6.24 8.07
N ALA A 70 8.42 5.59 7.50
CA ALA A 70 7.09 6.19 7.41
C ALA A 70 6.44 6.35 8.79
N VAL A 71 6.56 5.39 9.69
CA VAL A 71 6.03 5.49 11.07
C VAL A 71 6.72 6.62 11.82
N VAL A 72 8.04 6.71 11.76
CA VAL A 72 8.78 7.80 12.41
C VAL A 72 8.33 9.16 11.90
N LEU A 73 8.24 9.33 10.57
CA LEU A 73 7.80 10.60 9.98
C LEU A 73 6.32 10.88 10.25
N SER A 74 5.46 9.86 10.18
CA SER A 74 4.02 10.01 10.42
C SER A 74 3.70 10.40 11.86
N ALA A 75 4.54 10.01 12.82
CA ALA A 75 4.39 10.44 14.21
C ALA A 75 4.48 11.96 14.39
N TRP A 76 5.09 12.67 13.43
CA TRP A 76 5.22 14.14 13.44
C TRP A 76 4.08 14.85 12.70
N VAL A 77 3.47 14.19 11.70
CA VAL A 77 2.50 14.81 10.79
C VAL A 77 1.05 14.31 10.99
N ALA A 78 0.86 13.22 11.72
CA ALA A 78 -0.44 12.62 12.02
C ALA A 78 -0.64 12.50 13.52
N THR A 79 -1.90 12.26 13.95
CA THR A 79 -2.16 11.95 15.35
C THR A 79 -1.51 10.61 15.72
N PRO A 80 -1.09 10.39 16.98
CA PRO A 80 -0.49 9.13 17.42
C PRO A 80 -1.38 7.91 17.12
N ARG A 81 -2.69 8.06 17.23
CA ARG A 81 -3.66 7.01 16.93
C ARG A 81 -3.66 6.66 15.44
N ILE A 82 -3.64 7.66 14.55
CA ILE A 82 -3.57 7.46 13.10
C ILE A 82 -2.22 6.84 12.70
N ALA A 83 -1.12 7.33 13.27
CA ALA A 83 0.21 6.79 13.01
C ALA A 83 0.32 5.30 13.40
N PHE A 84 -0.21 4.93 14.58
CA PHE A 84 -0.26 3.53 15.04
C PHE A 84 -1.15 2.67 14.14
N ALA A 85 -2.36 3.13 13.84
CA ALA A 85 -3.31 2.42 12.99
C ALA A 85 -2.75 2.19 11.58
N SER A 86 -2.20 3.26 10.97
CA SER A 86 -1.57 3.21 9.66
C SER A 86 -0.36 2.27 9.63
N GLY A 87 0.52 2.36 10.64
CA GLY A 87 1.68 1.49 10.73
C GLY A 87 1.29 0.01 10.83
N SER A 88 0.33 -0.31 11.70
CA SER A 88 -0.13 -1.69 11.91
C SER A 88 -0.81 -2.25 10.65
N ALA A 89 -1.75 -1.50 10.07
CA ALA A 89 -2.45 -1.89 8.86
C ALA A 89 -1.48 -2.06 7.68
N PHE A 90 -0.59 -1.07 7.47
CA PHE A 90 0.43 -1.12 6.42
C PHE A 90 1.29 -2.38 6.52
N LEU A 91 1.85 -2.65 7.69
CA LEU A 91 2.79 -3.77 7.84
C LEU A 91 2.10 -5.11 7.54
N VAL A 92 0.92 -5.33 8.13
CA VAL A 92 0.16 -6.58 7.93
C VAL A 92 -0.27 -6.72 6.47
N ALA A 93 -0.88 -5.69 5.90
CA ALA A 93 -1.40 -5.73 4.53
C ALA A 93 -0.31 -5.88 3.49
N GLN A 94 0.79 -5.15 3.61
CA GLN A 94 1.90 -5.21 2.66
C GLN A 94 2.67 -6.54 2.73
N LEU A 95 2.84 -7.12 3.91
CA LEU A 95 3.46 -8.44 4.02
C LEU A 95 2.55 -9.54 3.46
N LEU A 96 1.23 -9.40 3.66
CA LEU A 96 0.23 -10.29 3.05
C LEU A 96 0.22 -10.14 1.52
N ASP A 97 0.28 -8.91 1.01
CA ASP A 97 0.41 -8.63 -0.42
C ASP A 97 1.63 -9.35 -1.03
N VAL A 98 2.81 -9.18 -0.43
CA VAL A 98 4.03 -9.90 -0.89
C VAL A 98 3.83 -11.41 -0.88
N PHE A 99 3.15 -11.96 0.11
CA PHE A 99 2.89 -13.41 0.21
C PHE A 99 1.95 -13.88 -0.90
N VAL A 100 0.80 -13.22 -1.07
CA VAL A 100 -0.20 -13.56 -2.10
C VAL A 100 0.40 -13.40 -3.50
N PHE A 101 1.05 -12.27 -3.76
CA PHE A 101 1.73 -12.04 -5.04
C PHE A 101 2.71 -13.16 -5.37
N ASN A 102 3.56 -13.55 -4.41
CA ASN A 102 4.56 -14.60 -4.66
C ASN A 102 3.92 -15.97 -4.94
N ARG A 103 2.78 -16.29 -4.34
CA ARG A 103 2.01 -17.52 -4.61
C ARG A 103 1.47 -17.56 -6.03
N LEU A 104 1.04 -16.41 -6.55
CA LEU A 104 0.42 -16.26 -7.86
C LEU A 104 1.41 -15.78 -8.95
N ARG A 105 2.69 -15.59 -8.62
CA ARG A 105 3.70 -14.99 -9.50
C ARG A 105 3.88 -15.72 -10.82
N LYS A 106 3.68 -17.05 -10.86
CA LYS A 106 3.81 -17.89 -12.05
C LYS A 106 2.57 -17.92 -12.92
N GLU A 107 1.46 -17.38 -12.42
CA GLU A 107 0.22 -17.24 -13.16
C GLU A 107 0.29 -16.10 -14.17
N SER A 108 -0.85 -15.79 -14.82
CA SER A 108 -0.92 -14.66 -15.74
C SER A 108 -0.41 -13.37 -15.11
N TRP A 109 0.24 -12.53 -15.92
CA TRP A 109 0.93 -11.30 -15.46
C TRP A 109 0.07 -10.36 -14.59
N TRP A 110 -1.25 -10.36 -14.77
CA TRP A 110 -2.20 -9.51 -14.07
C TRP A 110 -2.78 -10.14 -12.79
N LYS A 111 -2.81 -11.48 -12.69
CA LYS A 111 -3.44 -12.18 -11.56
C LYS A 111 -2.73 -11.90 -10.23
N ALA A 112 -1.40 -11.95 -10.23
CA ALA A 112 -0.62 -11.73 -9.03
C ALA A 112 -0.86 -10.32 -8.47
N PRO A 113 -0.60 -9.21 -9.21
CA PRO A 113 -0.80 -7.87 -8.65
C PRO A 113 -2.26 -7.56 -8.32
N LEU A 114 -3.22 -8.04 -9.11
CA LEU A 114 -4.63 -7.77 -8.82
C LEU A 114 -5.08 -8.48 -7.54
N ALA A 115 -4.84 -9.78 -7.43
CA ALA A 115 -5.29 -10.56 -6.27
C ALA A 115 -4.59 -10.12 -4.98
N SER A 116 -3.27 -9.85 -5.04
CA SER A 116 -2.52 -9.40 -3.86
C SER A 116 -3.00 -8.02 -3.39
N SER A 117 -3.19 -7.08 -4.32
CA SER A 117 -3.68 -5.74 -4.00
C SER A 117 -5.12 -5.74 -3.47
N VAL A 118 -6.02 -6.57 -4.01
CA VAL A 118 -7.40 -6.68 -3.52
C VAL A 118 -7.43 -7.24 -2.09
N ILE A 119 -6.75 -8.36 -1.85
CA ILE A 119 -6.70 -9.00 -0.52
C ILE A 119 -5.97 -8.10 0.48
N GLY A 120 -4.83 -7.54 0.10
CA GLY A 120 -4.08 -6.60 0.92
C GLY A 120 -4.91 -5.37 1.28
N SER A 121 -5.61 -4.78 0.31
CA SER A 121 -6.48 -3.62 0.53
C SER A 121 -7.65 -3.91 1.47
N ALA A 122 -8.27 -5.09 1.39
CA ALA A 122 -9.35 -5.47 2.31
C ALA A 122 -8.86 -5.51 3.76
N ILE A 123 -7.70 -6.12 4.01
CA ILE A 123 -7.09 -6.20 5.34
C ILE A 123 -6.63 -4.82 5.81
N ASP A 124 -5.95 -4.06 4.94
CA ASP A 124 -5.49 -2.70 5.24
C ASP A 124 -6.64 -1.80 5.68
N THR A 125 -7.67 -1.70 4.86
CA THR A 125 -8.84 -0.85 5.12
C THR A 125 -9.54 -1.25 6.42
N THR A 126 -9.76 -2.54 6.64
CA THR A 126 -10.41 -3.04 7.86
C THR A 126 -9.59 -2.70 9.10
N LEU A 127 -8.29 -2.97 9.10
CA LEU A 127 -7.41 -2.69 10.22
C LEU A 127 -7.26 -1.19 10.46
N PHE A 128 -6.99 -0.43 9.38
CA PHE A 128 -6.75 1.00 9.51
C PHE A 128 -7.97 1.73 10.08
N PHE A 129 -9.12 1.61 9.43
CA PHE A 129 -10.31 2.37 9.85
C PHE A 129 -10.83 1.96 11.21
N SER A 130 -10.79 0.67 11.55
CA SER A 130 -11.18 0.21 12.89
C SER A 130 -10.25 0.75 13.98
N LEU A 131 -8.94 0.70 13.79
CA LEU A 131 -7.98 1.19 14.78
C LEU A 131 -7.97 2.72 14.88
N ALA A 132 -8.03 3.42 13.73
CA ALA A 132 -7.96 4.87 13.69
C ALA A 132 -9.23 5.55 14.19
N PHE A 133 -10.40 5.04 13.83
CA PHE A 133 -11.65 5.79 13.96
C PHE A 133 -12.77 5.10 14.73
N ALA A 134 -12.67 3.82 15.12
CA ALA A 134 -13.71 3.18 15.92
C ALA A 134 -13.90 3.96 17.25
N GLY A 135 -15.16 4.26 17.57
CA GLY A 135 -15.53 5.04 18.76
C GLY A 135 -15.28 6.55 18.66
N SER A 136 -14.90 7.09 17.49
CA SER A 136 -14.66 8.53 17.32
C SER A 136 -15.91 9.36 17.06
N GLY A 137 -17.07 8.74 16.83
CA GLY A 137 -18.30 9.42 16.38
C GLY A 137 -18.29 9.83 14.90
N LEU A 138 -17.20 9.56 14.17
CA LEU A 138 -17.08 9.84 12.75
C LEU A 138 -17.70 8.72 11.88
N PRO A 139 -18.11 9.00 10.63
CA PRO A 139 -18.70 8.02 9.73
C PRO A 139 -17.63 7.09 9.12
N TRP A 140 -16.80 6.48 9.97
CA TRP A 140 -15.63 5.72 9.54
C TRP A 140 -15.96 4.46 8.73
N LEU A 141 -17.14 3.86 8.93
CA LEU A 141 -17.56 2.71 8.13
C LEU A 141 -17.81 3.09 6.67
N THR A 142 -18.47 4.23 6.42
CA THR A 142 -18.69 4.72 5.06
C THR A 142 -17.36 5.10 4.40
N TRP A 143 -16.44 5.73 5.14
CA TRP A 143 -15.09 6.00 4.66
C TRP A 143 -14.34 4.71 4.34
N ALA A 144 -14.45 3.66 5.15
CA ALA A 144 -13.82 2.37 4.89
C ALA A 144 -14.35 1.74 3.60
N TYR A 145 -15.67 1.76 3.36
CA TYR A 145 -16.26 1.28 2.11
C TYR A 145 -15.79 2.09 0.90
N GLY A 146 -15.79 3.41 1.02
CA GLY A 146 -15.32 4.32 -0.04
C GLY A 146 -13.84 4.10 -0.34
N ASP A 147 -12.99 4.04 0.69
CA ASP A 147 -11.55 3.75 0.57
C ASP A 147 -11.31 2.41 -0.14
N PHE A 148 -12.02 1.35 0.28
CA PHE A 148 -11.88 0.04 -0.36
C PHE A 148 -12.31 0.06 -1.83
N ALA A 149 -13.43 0.71 -2.15
CA ALA A 149 -13.88 0.84 -3.54
C ALA A 149 -12.84 1.57 -4.42
N VAL A 150 -12.25 2.67 -3.91
CA VAL A 150 -11.17 3.39 -4.60
C VAL A 150 -9.95 2.50 -4.77
N LYS A 151 -9.54 1.75 -3.74
CA LYS A 151 -8.40 0.82 -3.82
C LYS A 151 -8.59 -0.24 -4.89
N ILE A 152 -9.80 -0.80 -5.02
CA ILE A 152 -10.14 -1.74 -6.11
C ILE A 152 -10.02 -1.05 -7.47
N GLY A 153 -10.61 0.13 -7.63
CA GLY A 153 -10.51 0.92 -8.86
C GLY A 153 -9.05 1.22 -9.23
N MET A 154 -8.25 1.63 -8.25
CA MET A 154 -6.82 1.89 -8.43
C MET A 154 -6.02 0.62 -8.74
N ALA A 155 -6.33 -0.51 -8.11
CA ALA A 155 -5.68 -1.78 -8.44
C ALA A 155 -5.90 -2.16 -9.90
N LEU A 156 -7.13 -2.00 -10.42
CA LEU A 156 -7.44 -2.21 -11.83
C LEU A 156 -6.72 -1.20 -12.74
N LEU A 157 -6.74 0.08 -12.39
CA LEU A 157 -6.08 1.13 -13.16
C LEU A 157 -4.56 0.91 -13.23
N MET A 158 -3.93 0.51 -12.12
CA MET A 158 -2.49 0.28 -12.04
C MET A 158 -2.02 -0.97 -12.81
N LEU A 159 -2.92 -1.87 -13.22
CA LEU A 159 -2.56 -2.97 -14.12
C LEU A 159 -2.03 -2.47 -15.47
N ALA A 160 -2.50 -1.34 -15.99
CA ALA A 160 -2.05 -0.81 -17.27
C ALA A 160 -0.55 -0.42 -17.23
N PRO A 161 -0.08 0.49 -16.34
CA PRO A 161 1.34 0.81 -16.21
C PRO A 161 2.18 -0.40 -15.76
N TYR A 162 1.64 -1.25 -14.86
CA TYR A 162 2.32 -2.47 -14.44
C TYR A 162 2.61 -3.40 -15.62
N GLY A 163 1.59 -3.69 -16.43
CA GLY A 163 1.73 -4.54 -17.62
C GLY A 163 2.71 -3.95 -18.65
N GLY A 164 2.68 -2.63 -18.82
CA GLY A 164 3.64 -1.93 -19.69
C GLY A 164 5.09 -2.10 -19.23
N ILE A 165 5.35 -1.93 -17.93
CA ILE A 165 6.69 -2.09 -17.34
C ILE A 165 7.14 -3.55 -17.42
N VAL A 166 6.26 -4.49 -17.05
CA VAL A 166 6.57 -5.92 -17.03
C VAL A 166 6.88 -6.43 -18.42
N ARG A 167 6.08 -6.09 -19.43
CA ARG A 167 6.32 -6.49 -20.82
C ARG A 167 7.62 -5.93 -21.37
N ARG A 168 7.96 -4.66 -21.06
CA ARG A 168 9.20 -4.04 -21.56
C ARG A 168 10.46 -4.56 -20.89
N ARG A 169 10.42 -4.85 -19.58
CA ARG A 169 11.61 -5.22 -18.81
C ARG A 169 11.79 -6.73 -18.62
N PHE A 170 10.71 -7.51 -18.74
CA PHE A 170 10.71 -8.94 -18.43
C PHE A 170 10.15 -9.81 -19.57
N ALA A 171 10.05 -9.29 -20.78
CA ALA A 171 9.59 -10.00 -22.00
C ALA A 171 10.49 -11.15 -22.44
N GLY A 172 11.59 -11.41 -21.74
CA GLY A 172 12.57 -12.46 -22.06
C GLY A 172 12.81 -13.47 -20.90
N VAL A 173 11.94 -13.52 -19.90
CA VAL A 173 12.07 -14.46 -18.77
C VAL A 173 10.83 -15.31 -18.64
#